data_63eec039926a1c31ed703dba3cc10f3b
#
_entry.id   63eec039926a1c31ed703dba3cc10f3b
#
_cell.length_a   1.000
_cell.length_b   1.000
_cell.length_c   1.000
_cell.angle_alpha   90.00
_cell.angle_beta   90.00
_cell.angle_gamma   90.00
#
_symmetry.space_group_name_H-M   'P 1'
#
loop_
_entity.id
_entity.type
_entity.pdbx_description
1 polymer ?
#
loop_
_entity_poly.entity_id
_entity_poly.type
_entity_poly.pdbx_seq_one_letter_code
_entity_poly.pdbx_strand_id
1 'polypeptide(L)'
;QEELEKLLSKHRSAGKRYDCITTVSGGKDGSYVTYNLKNKHKMNPLAVTIRPVTETELGRKNLNSFVDSGYDHLHITPDQEAMRVLNKIGFTEMGFPYYGWLIAIHSAVLRVAVQFNIPLVFYSEDGEMEYGGDMKKGKDQGVYGVDYITGAYLEYGYEKILQKANLTEKQLYWFKMPSKEELAKLKLQVTHYGFYE
;
A
#
# COMPACT_ATOMS: atom_id res chain seq x y z
N GLN A 1 1.45 -20.50 8.46
CA GLN A 1 1.66 -20.91 7.05
C GLN A 1 0.39 -21.54 6.43
N GLU A 2 -0.36 -22.37 7.15
CA GLU A 2 -1.62 -22.95 6.66
C GLU A 2 -2.68 -21.87 6.37
N GLU A 3 -2.80 -20.86 7.24
CA GLU A 3 -3.72 -19.75 7.05
C GLU A 3 -3.36 -18.90 5.82
N LEU A 4 -2.06 -18.67 5.59
CA LEU A 4 -1.59 -17.97 4.40
C LEU A 4 -2.00 -18.74 3.13
N GLU A 5 -1.70 -20.03 3.04
CA GLU A 5 -2.06 -20.83 1.87
C GLU A 5 -3.58 -20.88 1.64
N LYS A 6 -4.36 -20.91 2.71
CA LYS A 6 -5.83 -20.83 2.63
C LYS A 6 -6.29 -19.49 2.07
N LEU A 7 -5.63 -18.37 2.42
CA LEU A 7 -5.89 -17.07 1.84
C LEU A 7 -5.48 -17.05 0.36
N LEU A 8 -4.25 -17.43 0.05
CA LEU A 8 -3.68 -17.36 -1.30
C LEU A 8 -4.46 -18.23 -2.30
N SER A 9 -4.91 -19.42 -1.87
CA SER A 9 -5.68 -20.33 -2.73
C SER A 9 -7.00 -19.73 -3.24
N LYS A 10 -7.61 -18.81 -2.49
CA LYS A 10 -8.84 -18.10 -2.89
C LYS A 10 -8.58 -17.07 -3.99
N HIS A 11 -7.35 -16.56 -4.08
CA HIS A 11 -6.97 -15.48 -4.99
C HIS A 11 -6.11 -15.95 -6.15
N ARG A 12 -5.44 -17.10 -6.01
CA ARG A 12 -4.67 -17.73 -7.08
C ARG A 12 -5.63 -18.18 -8.17
N SER A 13 -5.73 -17.40 -9.23
CA SER A 13 -6.73 -17.61 -10.26
C SER A 13 -6.13 -18.01 -11.59
N ALA A 14 -6.62 -19.11 -12.13
CA ALA A 14 -6.43 -19.41 -13.54
C ALA A 14 -7.14 -18.34 -14.39
N GLY A 15 -6.37 -17.57 -15.17
CA GLY A 15 -6.91 -16.63 -16.16
C GLY A 15 -6.88 -15.14 -15.79
N LYS A 16 -6.54 -14.75 -14.57
CA LYS A 16 -6.22 -13.34 -14.27
C LYS A 16 -4.73 -13.08 -14.45
N ARG A 17 -4.38 -11.85 -14.87
CA ARG A 17 -2.98 -11.49 -15.03
C ARG A 17 -2.26 -11.38 -13.69
N TYR A 18 -2.94 -10.90 -12.65
CA TYR A 18 -2.37 -10.71 -11.31
C TYR A 18 -3.30 -11.28 -10.25
N ASP A 19 -2.70 -11.91 -9.24
CA ASP A 19 -3.40 -12.52 -8.11
C ASP A 19 -3.45 -11.59 -6.90
N CYS A 20 -2.42 -10.76 -6.75
CA CYS A 20 -2.28 -9.82 -5.65
C CYS A 20 -1.43 -8.60 -6.03
N ILE A 21 -1.52 -7.55 -5.21
CA ILE A 21 -0.60 -6.42 -5.22
C ILE A 21 0.40 -6.58 -4.08
N THR A 22 1.65 -6.19 -4.31
CA THR A 22 2.68 -6.01 -3.29
C THR A 22 3.23 -4.60 -3.32
N THR A 23 3.48 -4.00 -2.16
CA THR A 23 4.14 -2.69 -2.10
C THR A 23 5.65 -2.86 -2.06
N VAL A 24 6.37 -2.11 -2.90
CA VAL A 24 7.83 -2.18 -3.01
C VAL A 24 8.40 -0.76 -3.01
N SER A 25 9.40 -0.51 -2.17
CA SER A 25 10.05 0.80 -2.04
C SER A 25 11.52 0.82 -2.46
N GLY A 26 12.09 -0.33 -2.84
CA GLY A 26 13.53 -0.55 -2.99
C GLY A 26 14.21 -0.98 -1.68
N GLY A 27 13.44 -1.17 -0.61
CA GLY A 27 13.85 -1.79 0.63
C GLY A 27 13.81 -3.33 0.55
N LYS A 28 14.31 -3.98 1.62
CA LYS A 28 14.38 -5.44 1.72
C LYS A 28 12.99 -6.09 1.80
N ASP A 29 12.07 -5.48 2.55
CA ASP A 29 10.81 -6.13 2.95
C ASP A 29 9.87 -6.33 1.75
N GLY A 30 9.62 -5.29 0.95
CA GLY A 30 8.83 -5.39 -0.27
C GLY A 30 9.39 -6.39 -1.28
N SER A 31 10.70 -6.41 -1.45
CA SER A 31 11.38 -7.36 -2.32
C SER A 31 11.24 -8.80 -1.81
N TYR A 32 11.41 -9.00 -0.51
CA TYR A 32 11.26 -10.29 0.15
C TYR A 32 9.83 -10.85 0.04
N VAL A 33 8.84 -10.04 0.36
CA VAL A 33 7.42 -10.41 0.26
C VAL A 33 7.06 -10.79 -1.17
N THR A 34 7.43 -9.94 -2.14
CA THR A 34 7.13 -10.20 -3.55
C THR A 34 7.82 -11.46 -4.07
N TYR A 35 9.09 -11.67 -3.68
CA TYR A 35 9.84 -12.86 -4.03
C TYR A 35 9.17 -14.14 -3.50
N ASN A 36 8.79 -14.16 -2.22
CA ASN A 36 8.15 -15.33 -1.63
C ASN A 36 6.79 -15.62 -2.25
N LEU A 37 5.95 -14.60 -2.44
CA LEU A 37 4.65 -14.77 -3.08
C LEU A 37 4.80 -15.36 -4.49
N LYS A 38 5.76 -14.90 -5.29
CA LYS A 38 5.99 -15.40 -6.64
C LYS A 38 6.64 -16.80 -6.63
N ASN A 39 7.74 -16.97 -5.92
CA ASN A 39 8.58 -18.16 -6.07
C ASN A 39 8.18 -19.31 -5.15
N LYS A 40 7.83 -19.01 -3.89
CA LYS A 40 7.42 -20.02 -2.91
C LYS A 40 5.94 -20.38 -3.06
N HIS A 41 5.08 -19.34 -3.13
CA HIS A 41 3.63 -19.52 -3.14
C HIS A 41 2.99 -19.54 -4.54
N LYS A 42 3.77 -19.38 -5.61
CA LYS A 42 3.31 -19.45 -7.01
C LYS A 42 2.17 -18.46 -7.34
N MET A 43 2.18 -17.33 -6.68
CA MET A 43 1.31 -16.20 -7.01
C MET A 43 1.89 -15.38 -8.16
N ASN A 44 1.05 -14.59 -8.83
CA ASN A 44 1.47 -13.61 -9.83
C ASN A 44 1.25 -12.18 -9.29
N PRO A 45 2.21 -11.60 -8.53
CA PRO A 45 2.05 -10.29 -7.93
C PRO A 45 2.28 -9.17 -8.93
N LEU A 46 1.49 -8.09 -8.82
CA LEU A 46 1.80 -6.79 -9.38
C LEU A 46 2.50 -5.95 -8.29
N ALA A 47 3.77 -5.63 -8.50
CA ALA A 47 4.50 -4.77 -7.60
C ALA A 47 4.13 -3.30 -7.82
N VAL A 48 3.93 -2.53 -6.75
CA VAL A 48 3.56 -1.11 -6.83
C VAL A 48 4.49 -0.28 -5.94
N THR A 49 5.05 0.77 -6.51
CA THR A 49 5.82 1.78 -5.78
C THR A 49 5.12 3.13 -5.87
N ILE A 50 4.94 3.77 -4.74
CA ILE A 50 4.57 5.18 -4.67
C ILE A 50 5.84 5.98 -4.43
N ARG A 51 6.16 6.87 -5.35
CA ARG A 51 7.40 7.66 -5.26
C ARG A 51 7.51 8.37 -3.92
N PRO A 52 8.56 8.11 -3.14
CA PRO A 52 8.80 8.81 -1.89
C PRO A 52 9.18 10.28 -2.13
N VAL A 53 9.03 11.10 -1.09
CA VAL A 53 9.39 12.51 -1.12
C VAL A 53 10.88 12.70 -1.38
N THR A 54 11.69 11.82 -0.79
CA THR A 54 13.14 11.83 -0.93
C THR A 54 13.62 10.42 -1.32
N GLU A 55 14.18 10.30 -2.50
CA GLU A 55 14.79 9.06 -2.96
C GLU A 55 16.29 9.08 -2.69
N THR A 56 16.78 8.02 -2.06
CA THR A 56 18.23 7.79 -2.00
C THR A 56 18.72 7.12 -3.28
N GLU A 57 19.98 7.37 -3.64
CA GLU A 57 20.58 6.72 -4.80
C GLU A 57 20.58 5.18 -4.65
N LEU A 58 20.88 4.70 -3.45
CA LEU A 58 20.84 3.27 -3.13
C LEU A 58 19.43 2.69 -3.28
N GLY A 59 18.40 3.37 -2.75
CA GLY A 59 17.01 2.92 -2.87
C GLY A 59 16.56 2.81 -4.33
N ARG A 60 16.92 3.80 -5.15
CA ARG A 60 16.64 3.79 -6.60
C ARG A 60 17.36 2.64 -7.32
N LYS A 61 18.64 2.41 -6.99
CA LYS A 61 19.42 1.29 -7.55
C LYS A 61 18.79 -0.06 -7.18
N ASN A 62 18.39 -0.23 -5.93
CA ASN A 62 17.74 -1.45 -5.46
C ASN A 62 16.39 -1.68 -6.15
N LEU A 63 15.58 -0.64 -6.29
CA LEU A 63 14.30 -0.73 -7.00
C LEU A 63 14.50 -1.12 -8.47
N ASN A 64 15.46 -0.52 -9.17
CA ASN A 64 15.78 -0.89 -10.54
C ASN A 64 16.23 -2.36 -10.62
N SER A 65 17.10 -2.81 -9.72
CA SER A 65 17.53 -4.22 -9.68
C SER A 65 16.36 -5.18 -9.44
N PHE A 66 15.40 -4.78 -8.60
CA PHE A 66 14.17 -5.55 -8.37
C PHE A 66 13.34 -5.65 -9.66
N VAL A 67 13.14 -4.55 -10.36
CA VAL A 67 12.38 -4.51 -11.63
C VAL A 67 13.08 -5.35 -12.70
N ASP A 68 14.42 -5.21 -12.85
CA ASP A 68 15.23 -5.96 -13.79
C ASP A 68 15.22 -7.47 -13.50
N SER A 69 14.85 -7.89 -12.29
CA SER A 69 14.66 -9.29 -11.93
C SER A 69 13.38 -9.92 -12.51
N GLY A 70 12.59 -9.17 -13.29
CA GLY A 70 11.45 -9.68 -14.05
C GLY A 70 10.13 -9.68 -13.28
N TYR A 71 9.91 -8.67 -12.44
CA TYR A 71 8.62 -8.41 -11.82
C TYR A 71 7.84 -7.35 -12.63
N ASP A 72 6.55 -7.61 -12.84
CA ASP A 72 5.65 -6.56 -13.33
C ASP A 72 5.51 -5.48 -12.27
N HIS A 73 5.77 -4.22 -12.64
CA HIS A 73 5.89 -3.13 -11.70
C HIS A 73 5.20 -1.86 -12.18
N LEU A 74 4.50 -1.20 -11.28
CA LEU A 74 3.95 0.15 -11.47
C LEU A 74 4.65 1.13 -10.53
N HIS A 75 5.24 2.19 -11.11
CA HIS A 75 5.80 3.30 -10.34
C HIS A 75 4.88 4.52 -10.48
N ILE A 76 4.23 4.91 -9.41
CA ILE A 76 3.30 6.04 -9.36
C ILE A 76 4.00 7.24 -8.74
N THR A 77 3.99 8.35 -9.46
CA THR A 77 4.43 9.64 -8.96
C THR A 77 3.19 10.52 -8.79
N PRO A 78 2.67 10.70 -7.56
CA PRO A 78 1.59 11.62 -7.28
C PRO A 78 1.97 13.06 -7.61
N ASP A 79 0.97 13.96 -7.70
CA ASP A 79 1.22 15.37 -7.90
C ASP A 79 2.17 15.92 -6.82
N GLN A 80 3.30 16.49 -7.23
CA GLN A 80 4.37 16.86 -6.32
C GLN A 80 4.06 18.13 -5.52
N GLU A 81 3.24 19.02 -6.06
CA GLU A 81 2.76 20.17 -5.31
C GLU A 81 1.78 19.75 -4.24
N ALA A 82 0.83 18.88 -4.58
CA ALA A 82 -0.08 18.31 -3.61
C ALA A 82 0.68 17.56 -2.50
N MET A 83 1.66 16.75 -2.87
CA MET A 83 2.53 16.04 -1.92
C MET A 83 3.19 17.01 -0.94
N ARG A 84 3.79 18.09 -1.45
CA ARG A 84 4.46 19.10 -0.63
C ARG A 84 3.49 19.82 0.32
N VAL A 85 2.31 20.20 -0.18
CA VAL A 85 1.28 20.88 0.63
C VAL A 85 0.76 19.97 1.73
N LEU A 86 0.42 18.71 1.40
CA LEU A 86 -0.12 17.75 2.37
C LEU A 86 0.91 17.37 3.44
N ASN A 87 2.19 17.21 3.06
CA ASN A 87 3.27 16.98 4.01
C ASN A 87 3.48 18.17 4.94
N LYS A 88 3.40 19.40 4.41
CA LYS A 88 3.50 20.61 5.23
C LYS A 88 2.37 20.68 6.25
N ILE A 89 1.12 20.44 5.83
CA ILE A 89 -0.03 20.44 6.74
C ILE A 89 0.13 19.33 7.78
N GLY A 90 0.49 18.11 7.38
CA GLY A 90 0.74 17.01 8.30
C GLY A 90 1.81 17.33 9.34
N PHE A 91 2.89 17.98 8.92
CA PHE A 91 3.93 18.43 9.85
C PHE A 91 3.45 19.48 10.83
N THR A 92 2.75 20.51 10.34
CA THR A 92 2.33 21.65 11.20
C THR A 92 1.20 21.31 12.15
N GLU A 93 0.31 20.36 11.79
CA GLU A 93 -0.86 20.03 12.59
C GLU A 93 -0.72 18.73 13.40
N MET A 94 0.09 17.81 12.92
CA MET A 94 0.22 16.47 13.52
C MET A 94 1.66 16.15 13.93
N GLY A 95 2.64 16.98 13.60
CA GLY A 95 4.06 16.67 13.81
C GLY A 95 4.59 15.60 12.86
N PHE A 96 3.86 15.25 11.79
CA PHE A 96 4.19 14.16 10.88
C PHE A 96 4.59 14.66 9.49
N PRO A 97 5.90 14.73 9.17
CA PRO A 97 6.40 15.40 7.96
C PRO A 97 6.13 14.63 6.66
N TYR A 98 5.75 13.35 6.73
CA TYR A 98 5.48 12.51 5.55
C TYR A 98 4.02 12.11 5.42
N TYR A 99 3.10 12.84 6.06
CA TYR A 99 1.71 12.46 6.14
C TYR A 99 1.03 12.41 4.76
N GLY A 100 1.34 13.37 3.88
CA GLY A 100 0.87 13.34 2.49
C GLY A 100 1.34 12.08 1.74
N TRP A 101 2.59 11.66 1.94
CA TRP A 101 3.10 10.44 1.34
C TRP A 101 2.43 9.20 1.93
N LEU A 102 2.18 9.17 3.24
CA LEU A 102 1.43 8.10 3.89
C LEU A 102 0.01 7.96 3.32
N ILE A 103 -0.70 9.07 3.13
CA ILE A 103 -2.01 9.07 2.44
C ILE A 103 -1.87 8.46 1.05
N ALA A 104 -0.87 8.88 0.27
CA ALA A 104 -0.68 8.42 -1.10
C ALA A 104 -0.35 6.92 -1.19
N ILE A 105 0.46 6.38 -0.27
CA ILE A 105 0.76 4.94 -0.21
C ILE A 105 -0.53 4.14 -0.12
N HIS A 106 -1.41 4.51 0.78
CA HIS A 106 -2.64 3.74 0.99
C HIS A 106 -3.66 3.99 -0.14
N SER A 107 -3.95 5.24 -0.46
CA SER A 107 -4.98 5.57 -1.45
C SER A 107 -4.61 5.14 -2.87
N ALA A 108 -3.36 5.36 -3.31
CA ALA A 108 -2.95 5.01 -4.67
C ALA A 108 -2.89 3.49 -4.88
N VAL A 109 -2.38 2.73 -3.89
CA VAL A 109 -2.36 1.26 -3.97
C VAL A 109 -3.78 0.69 -4.08
N LEU A 110 -4.72 1.22 -3.29
CA LEU A 110 -6.12 0.77 -3.37
C LEU A 110 -6.79 1.16 -4.69
N ARG A 111 -6.44 2.33 -5.28
CA ARG A 111 -6.89 2.69 -6.62
C ARG A 111 -6.37 1.73 -7.69
N VAL A 112 -5.10 1.33 -7.60
CA VAL A 112 -4.54 0.30 -8.49
C VAL A 112 -5.31 -1.01 -8.31
N ALA A 113 -5.59 -1.42 -7.09
CA ALA A 113 -6.36 -2.62 -6.81
C ALA A 113 -7.74 -2.61 -7.51
N VAL A 114 -8.45 -1.50 -7.42
CA VAL A 114 -9.75 -1.31 -8.10
C VAL A 114 -9.58 -1.30 -9.63
N GLN A 115 -8.64 -0.54 -10.17
CA GLN A 115 -8.43 -0.41 -11.62
C GLN A 115 -8.02 -1.72 -12.30
N PHE A 116 -7.18 -2.52 -11.62
CA PHE A 116 -6.73 -3.82 -12.15
C PHE A 116 -7.61 -4.99 -11.70
N ASN A 117 -8.67 -4.73 -10.91
CA ASN A 117 -9.56 -5.75 -10.36
C ASN A 117 -8.80 -6.82 -9.55
N ILE A 118 -7.86 -6.38 -8.70
CA ILE A 118 -7.03 -7.24 -7.86
C ILE A 118 -7.52 -7.11 -6.41
N PRO A 119 -8.19 -8.12 -5.85
CA PRO A 119 -8.83 -8.00 -4.53
C PRO A 119 -7.89 -8.21 -3.34
N LEU A 120 -6.65 -8.66 -3.54
CA LEU A 120 -5.70 -8.95 -2.46
C LEU A 120 -4.50 -8.00 -2.52
N VAL A 121 -4.22 -7.32 -1.40
CA VAL A 121 -3.08 -6.40 -1.26
C VAL A 121 -2.22 -6.83 -0.08
N PHE A 122 -0.93 -6.99 -0.32
CA PHE A 122 0.10 -7.16 0.71
C PHE A 122 0.86 -5.85 0.89
N TYR A 123 0.72 -5.23 2.05
CA TYR A 123 1.67 -4.22 2.49
C TYR A 123 2.89 -4.93 3.07
N SER A 124 4.07 -4.43 2.73
CA SER A 124 5.34 -5.08 3.08
C SER A 124 5.82 -4.74 4.48
N GLU A 125 5.46 -3.55 4.94
CA GLU A 125 5.82 -3.05 6.26
C GLU A 125 4.58 -3.06 7.15
N ASP A 126 4.71 -3.63 8.35
CA ASP A 126 3.70 -3.58 9.39
C ASP A 126 4.13 -2.54 10.43
N GLY A 127 3.66 -1.31 10.26
CA GLY A 127 4.04 -0.20 11.13
C GLY A 127 3.70 -0.43 12.61
N GLU A 128 2.65 -1.19 12.91
CA GLU A 128 2.30 -1.52 14.30
C GLU A 128 3.29 -2.50 14.93
N MET A 129 3.79 -3.46 14.15
CA MET A 129 4.81 -4.39 14.63
C MET A 129 6.19 -3.73 14.74
N GLU A 130 6.53 -2.82 13.83
CA GLU A 130 7.86 -2.21 13.77
C GLU A 130 8.02 -1.01 14.69
N TYR A 131 6.99 -0.18 14.82
CA TYR A 131 7.09 1.10 15.55
C TYR A 131 6.28 1.14 16.86
N GLY A 132 5.57 0.07 17.15
CA GLY A 132 4.67 -0.03 18.30
C GLY A 132 3.32 0.66 18.04
N GLY A 133 2.26 0.03 18.49
CA GLY A 133 0.89 0.49 18.37
C GLY A 133 -0.02 -0.32 19.29
N ASP A 134 -1.33 -0.28 19.06
CA ASP A 134 -2.27 -1.10 19.81
C ASP A 134 -2.22 -2.55 19.32
N MET A 135 -1.22 -3.28 19.82
CA MET A 135 -0.97 -4.70 19.53
C MET A 135 -2.18 -5.61 19.71
N LYS A 136 -3.23 -5.15 20.38
CA LYS A 136 -4.45 -5.94 20.60
C LYS A 136 -5.38 -5.93 19.39
N LYS A 137 -5.32 -4.88 18.56
CA LYS A 137 -6.16 -4.74 17.36
C LYS A 137 -5.60 -5.42 16.12
N GLY A 138 -4.26 -5.50 15.98
CA GLY A 138 -3.59 -6.07 14.82
C GLY A 138 -3.39 -7.58 14.86
N LYS A 139 -3.31 -8.18 16.06
CA LYS A 139 -3.00 -9.61 16.23
C LYS A 139 -4.15 -10.58 15.95
N ASP A 140 -5.39 -10.11 15.98
CA ASP A 140 -6.55 -11.01 15.85
C ASP A 140 -7.12 -11.15 14.44
N GLN A 141 -6.66 -10.38 13.48
CA GLN A 141 -7.16 -10.45 12.09
C GLN A 141 -6.01 -10.36 11.09
N GLY A 142 -5.60 -11.51 10.54
CA GLY A 142 -4.61 -11.57 9.47
C GLY A 142 -5.02 -10.86 8.17
N VAL A 143 -6.30 -10.51 8.03
CA VAL A 143 -6.86 -9.75 6.90
C VAL A 143 -7.72 -8.62 7.46
N TYR A 144 -7.51 -7.41 6.98
CA TYR A 144 -8.24 -6.23 7.42
C TYR A 144 -8.80 -5.42 6.24
N GLY A 145 -9.81 -4.58 6.54
CA GLY A 145 -10.46 -3.71 5.58
C GLY A 145 -9.94 -2.27 5.62
N VAL A 146 -10.55 -1.43 4.79
CA VAL A 146 -10.17 -0.01 4.65
C VAL A 146 -10.39 0.80 5.92
N ASP A 147 -11.39 0.46 6.73
CA ASP A 147 -11.65 1.15 7.99
C ASP A 147 -10.47 1.01 8.97
N TYR A 148 -9.75 -0.12 8.94
CA TYR A 148 -8.51 -0.28 9.68
C TYR A 148 -7.41 0.63 9.16
N ILE A 149 -7.22 0.72 7.83
CA ILE A 149 -6.23 1.61 7.23
C ILE A 149 -6.49 3.07 7.63
N THR A 150 -7.73 3.52 7.52
CA THR A 150 -8.09 4.91 7.85
C THR A 150 -7.96 5.21 9.34
N GLY A 151 -8.19 4.23 10.19
CA GLY A 151 -8.06 4.37 11.64
C GLY A 151 -6.63 4.24 12.14
N ALA A 152 -5.96 3.14 11.80
CA ALA A 152 -4.64 2.82 12.32
C ALA A 152 -3.52 3.66 11.68
N TYR A 153 -3.55 3.80 10.34
CA TYR A 153 -2.48 4.49 9.63
C TYR A 153 -2.76 5.97 9.34
N LEU A 154 -4.02 6.35 9.14
CA LEU A 154 -4.39 7.73 8.77
C LEU A 154 -5.09 8.50 9.90
N GLU A 155 -5.15 7.93 11.10
CA GLU A 155 -5.67 8.55 12.34
C GLU A 155 -7.06 9.22 12.18
N TYR A 156 -7.93 8.66 11.31
CA TYR A 156 -9.29 9.13 11.01
C TYR A 156 -9.41 10.61 10.58
N GLY A 157 -8.31 11.24 10.20
CA GLY A 157 -8.28 12.69 9.95
C GLY A 157 -7.87 13.11 8.56
N TYR A 158 -7.53 12.17 7.68
CA TYR A 158 -6.93 12.51 6.39
C TYR A 158 -7.85 13.33 5.47
N GLU A 159 -9.17 13.13 5.50
CA GLU A 159 -10.11 13.92 4.69
C GLU A 159 -10.08 15.40 5.06
N LYS A 160 -9.96 15.73 6.35
CA LYS A 160 -9.83 17.11 6.81
C LYS A 160 -8.54 17.75 6.29
N ILE A 161 -7.46 16.99 6.26
CA ILE A 161 -6.18 17.44 5.72
C ILE A 161 -6.30 17.70 4.21
N LEU A 162 -6.96 16.81 3.46
CA LEU A 162 -7.22 17.02 2.04
C LEU A 162 -8.06 18.28 1.77
N GLN A 163 -9.10 18.52 2.58
CA GLN A 163 -9.94 19.72 2.47
C GLN A 163 -9.17 21.02 2.75
N LYS A 164 -8.32 21.03 3.78
CA LYS A 164 -7.48 22.18 4.14
C LYS A 164 -6.44 22.51 3.08
N ALA A 165 -6.02 21.55 2.29
CA ALA A 165 -4.99 21.73 1.28
C ALA A 165 -5.41 22.70 0.14
N ASN A 166 -6.72 22.90 -0.04
CA ASN A 166 -7.29 23.76 -1.09
C ASN A 166 -6.73 23.44 -2.49
N LEU A 167 -6.67 22.16 -2.81
CA LEU A 167 -6.15 21.63 -4.06
C LEU A 167 -7.30 21.12 -4.95
N THR A 168 -7.05 21.05 -6.25
CA THR A 168 -8.02 20.52 -7.22
C THR A 168 -8.19 19.00 -7.11
N GLU A 169 -9.34 18.49 -7.55
CA GLU A 169 -9.60 17.05 -7.64
C GLU A 169 -8.53 16.31 -8.44
N LYS A 170 -8.02 16.93 -9.51
CA LYS A 170 -6.95 16.37 -10.35
C LYS A 170 -5.65 16.17 -9.55
N GLN A 171 -5.26 17.17 -8.78
CA GLN A 171 -4.06 17.10 -7.94
C GLN A 171 -4.22 16.07 -6.82
N LEU A 172 -5.42 15.94 -6.26
CA LEU A 172 -5.73 15.03 -5.16
C LEU A 172 -6.04 13.60 -5.61
N TYR A 173 -6.02 13.28 -6.90
CA TYR A 173 -6.46 11.99 -7.42
C TYR A 173 -5.81 10.79 -6.71
N TRP A 174 -4.49 10.80 -6.54
CA TRP A 174 -3.74 9.72 -5.88
C TRP A 174 -3.76 9.77 -4.35
N PHE A 175 -4.32 10.84 -3.77
CA PHE A 175 -4.45 11.02 -2.32
C PHE A 175 -5.86 10.71 -1.80
N LYS A 176 -6.81 10.45 -2.67
CA LYS A 176 -8.18 10.10 -2.30
C LYS A 176 -8.38 8.60 -2.38
N MET A 177 -8.92 8.00 -1.33
CA MET A 177 -9.34 6.61 -1.34
C MET A 177 -10.37 6.35 -2.44
N PRO A 178 -10.43 5.15 -3.03
CA PRO A 178 -11.59 4.71 -3.78
C PRO A 178 -12.87 4.76 -2.92
N SER A 179 -14.02 4.83 -3.57
CA SER A 179 -15.30 4.84 -2.84
C SER A 179 -15.54 3.52 -2.10
N LYS A 180 -16.36 3.57 -1.06
CA LYS A 180 -16.74 2.35 -0.30
C LYS A 180 -17.43 1.33 -1.20
N GLU A 181 -18.20 1.79 -2.18
CA GLU A 181 -18.88 0.94 -3.15
C GLU A 181 -17.89 0.21 -4.07
N GLU A 182 -16.85 0.91 -4.57
CA GLU A 182 -15.81 0.31 -5.40
C GLU A 182 -15.04 -0.75 -4.63
N LEU A 183 -14.67 -0.46 -3.39
CA LEU A 183 -13.92 -1.38 -2.53
C LEU A 183 -14.75 -2.59 -2.10
N ALA A 184 -16.04 -2.38 -1.80
CA ALA A 184 -16.97 -3.47 -1.47
C ALA A 184 -17.22 -4.38 -2.68
N LYS A 185 -17.39 -3.80 -3.88
CA LYS A 185 -17.55 -4.55 -5.14
C LYS A 185 -16.32 -5.40 -5.44
N LEU A 186 -15.13 -4.89 -5.16
CA LEU A 186 -13.87 -5.62 -5.32
C LEU A 186 -13.71 -6.74 -4.29
N LYS A 187 -14.41 -6.66 -3.14
CA LYS A 187 -14.19 -7.53 -1.97
C LYS A 187 -12.73 -7.46 -1.51
N LEU A 188 -12.22 -6.24 -1.43
CA LEU A 188 -10.83 -5.98 -1.10
C LEU A 188 -10.44 -6.62 0.23
N GLN A 189 -9.30 -7.28 0.23
CA GLN A 189 -8.63 -7.85 1.39
C GLN A 189 -7.21 -7.29 1.46
N VAL A 190 -6.84 -6.76 2.61
CA VAL A 190 -5.50 -6.22 2.86
C VAL A 190 -4.84 -7.02 3.98
N THR A 191 -3.55 -7.27 3.86
CA THR A 191 -2.81 -8.04 4.86
C THR A 191 -1.32 -7.69 4.84
N HIS A 192 -0.59 -8.16 5.87
CA HIS A 192 0.86 -8.15 5.95
C HIS A 192 1.40 -9.58 5.89
N TYR A 193 2.47 -9.78 5.13
CA TYR A 193 3.07 -11.10 4.99
C TYR A 193 3.67 -11.59 6.31
N GLY A 194 4.28 -10.69 7.08
CA GLY A 194 4.87 -10.99 8.38
C GLY A 194 3.88 -11.52 9.43
N PHE A 195 2.58 -11.32 9.23
CA PHE A 195 1.56 -11.89 10.10
C PHE A 195 1.54 -13.44 10.08
N TYR A 196 2.00 -14.03 8.98
CA TYR A 196 1.93 -15.49 8.73
C TYR A 196 3.25 -16.23 8.91
N GLU A 197 4.36 -15.50 9.14
CA GLU A 197 5.72 -16.08 9.32
C GLU A 197 6.19 -16.23 10.78
#